data_68435ce19ca4af07ee9d88d67445ad61
#
_entry.id   68435ce19ca4af07ee9d88d67445ad61
#
_cell.length_a   1.000
_cell.length_b   1.000
_cell.length_c   1.000
_cell.angle_alpha   90.00
_cell.angle_beta   90.00
_cell.angle_gamma   90.00
#
_symmetry.space_group_name_H-M   'P 1'
#
loop_
_entity.id
_entity.type
_entity.pdbx_description
1 polymer ?
#
loop_
_entity_poly.entity_id
_entity_poly.type
_entity_poly.pdbx_seq_one_letter_code
_entity_poly.pdbx_strand_id
1 'polypeptide(L)'
;QDTEFQGHGEIFSMEGEVFARDGSGGEFLFLEDGSIGLISSEGSVGRVSESLDKLLEFLICAGCISDFNCKYLYCNDKLIKIFCEKYVEKQRANCQIEGFSWDESRASLAKELSLDFSPNSFHELAMDFYKSATREPLFTCRFGSDDDAYVCDGIMSDIIGLWTKELVGMSEEEILAMTK
;
A
#
# COMPACT_ATOMS: atom_id res chain seq x y z
N GLN A 1 -6.74 -2.81 -27.69
CA GLN A 1 -8.00 -2.16 -27.32
C GLN A 1 -7.65 -1.22 -26.21
N ASP A 2 -7.65 0.08 -26.54
CA ASP A 2 -7.45 1.16 -25.58
C ASP A 2 -8.58 1.07 -24.56
N THR A 3 -8.26 0.66 -23.33
CA THR A 3 -9.15 0.79 -22.21
C THR A 3 -9.05 2.23 -21.74
N GLU A 4 -9.86 3.10 -22.36
CA GLU A 4 -10.07 4.44 -21.86
C GLU A 4 -10.56 4.35 -20.42
N PHE A 5 -9.74 4.85 -19.51
CA PHE A 5 -10.02 5.06 -18.11
C PHE A 5 -10.92 6.29 -17.95
N GLN A 6 -12.19 6.16 -18.34
CA GLN A 6 -13.23 7.17 -18.17
C GLN A 6 -14.57 6.49 -17.93
N GLY A 7 -14.85 6.18 -16.67
CA GLY A 7 -16.16 5.72 -16.21
C GLY A 7 -16.85 6.80 -15.37
N HIS A 8 -17.96 7.30 -15.87
CA HIS A 8 -19.00 7.94 -15.06
C HIS A 8 -18.69 9.24 -14.29
N GLY A 9 -17.87 10.15 -14.85
CA GLY A 9 -17.66 11.48 -14.26
C GLY A 9 -16.54 11.55 -13.25
N GLU A 10 -15.67 10.57 -13.24
CA GLU A 10 -14.40 10.56 -12.49
C GLU A 10 -13.39 11.51 -13.13
N ILE A 11 -12.78 12.35 -12.33
CA ILE A 11 -11.72 13.27 -12.75
C ILE A 11 -10.49 13.01 -11.89
N PHE A 12 -9.46 12.48 -12.52
CA PHE A 12 -8.17 12.21 -11.86
C PHE A 12 -7.24 13.42 -11.96
N SER A 13 -6.42 13.62 -10.94
CA SER A 13 -5.42 14.71 -10.89
C SER A 13 -4.21 14.48 -11.81
N MET A 14 -4.01 13.24 -12.28
CA MET A 14 -2.95 12.82 -13.19
C MET A 14 -3.51 11.81 -14.18
N GLU A 15 -2.94 11.80 -15.39
CA GLU A 15 -3.22 10.72 -16.34
C GLU A 15 -2.54 9.42 -15.91
N GLY A 16 -3.18 8.29 -16.24
CA GLY A 16 -2.64 6.98 -15.91
C GLY A 16 -3.19 5.88 -16.80
N GLU A 17 -2.40 4.83 -16.98
CA GLU A 17 -2.76 3.64 -17.76
C GLU A 17 -2.86 2.43 -16.83
N VAL A 18 -4.02 1.76 -16.80
CA VAL A 18 -4.23 0.55 -15.99
C VAL A 18 -3.43 -0.61 -16.59
N PHE A 19 -2.56 -1.23 -15.78
CA PHE A 19 -1.75 -2.37 -16.22
C PHE A 19 -2.04 -3.66 -15.45
N ALA A 20 -2.62 -3.57 -14.23
CA ALA A 20 -2.92 -4.74 -13.41
C ALA A 20 -4.14 -4.49 -12.51
N ARG A 21 -4.70 -5.59 -12.01
CA ARG A 21 -5.75 -5.58 -10.98
C ARG A 21 -5.37 -6.48 -9.84
N ASP A 22 -5.75 -6.10 -8.63
CA ASP A 22 -5.65 -6.98 -7.47
C ASP A 22 -6.84 -7.96 -7.39
N GLY A 23 -6.75 -8.91 -6.45
CA GLY A 23 -7.78 -9.93 -6.26
C GLY A 23 -9.12 -9.39 -5.76
N SER A 24 -9.18 -8.17 -5.26
CA SER A 24 -10.39 -7.49 -4.78
C SER A 24 -11.02 -6.56 -5.82
N GLY A 25 -10.37 -6.35 -6.95
CA GLY A 25 -10.84 -5.52 -8.06
C GLY A 25 -10.25 -4.12 -8.08
N GLY A 26 -9.27 -3.81 -7.21
CA GLY A 26 -8.48 -2.59 -7.30
C GLY A 26 -7.60 -2.56 -8.55
N GLU A 27 -7.32 -1.38 -9.07
CA GLU A 27 -6.60 -1.16 -10.32
C GLU A 27 -5.27 -0.45 -10.08
N PHE A 28 -4.17 -1.05 -10.57
CA PHE A 28 -2.85 -0.43 -10.59
C PHE A 28 -2.62 0.29 -11.92
N LEU A 29 -2.07 1.51 -11.85
CA LEU A 29 -1.84 2.37 -13.00
C LEU A 29 -0.38 2.80 -13.08
N PHE A 30 0.15 2.86 -14.31
CA PHE A 30 1.31 3.69 -14.59
C PHE A 30 0.84 5.14 -14.72
N LEU A 31 1.32 6.02 -13.85
CA LEU A 31 1.00 7.43 -13.88
C LEU A 31 1.94 8.19 -14.84
N GLU A 32 1.48 9.34 -15.33
CA GLU A 32 2.23 10.18 -16.29
C GLU A 32 3.62 10.62 -15.78
N ASP A 33 3.83 10.67 -14.45
CA ASP A 33 5.11 10.99 -13.83
C ASP A 33 6.04 9.77 -13.67
N GLY A 34 5.63 8.59 -14.18
CA GLY A 34 6.38 7.34 -14.12
C GLY A 34 6.20 6.56 -12.82
N SER A 35 5.46 7.10 -11.85
CA SER A 35 5.13 6.39 -10.61
C SER A 35 3.95 5.43 -10.78
N ILE A 36 3.64 4.67 -9.74
CA ILE A 36 2.52 3.72 -9.73
C ILE A 36 1.39 4.26 -8.84
N GLY A 37 0.18 4.34 -9.41
CA GLY A 37 -1.05 4.64 -8.71
C GLY A 37 -1.85 3.39 -8.37
N LEU A 38 -2.75 3.51 -7.41
CA LEU A 38 -3.76 2.52 -7.06
C LEU A 38 -5.12 3.21 -6.91
N ILE A 39 -6.13 2.61 -7.53
CA ILE A 39 -7.53 2.84 -7.22
C ILE A 39 -8.00 1.56 -6.55
N SER A 40 -8.28 1.63 -5.26
CA SER A 40 -8.73 0.46 -4.51
C SER A 40 -10.17 0.07 -4.88
N SER A 41 -10.54 -1.19 -4.64
CA SER A 41 -11.92 -1.64 -4.81
C SER A 41 -12.94 -0.91 -3.92
N GLU A 42 -12.47 -0.22 -2.88
CA GLU A 42 -13.28 0.59 -1.95
C GLU A 42 -13.31 2.07 -2.33
N GLY A 43 -12.69 2.44 -3.46
CA GLY A 43 -12.71 3.80 -4.00
C GLY A 43 -11.63 4.74 -3.45
N SER A 44 -10.69 4.24 -2.63
CA SER A 44 -9.52 5.05 -2.23
C SER A 44 -8.52 5.16 -3.37
N VAL A 45 -7.94 6.36 -3.55
CA VAL A 45 -7.04 6.66 -4.66
C VAL A 45 -5.73 7.25 -4.11
N GLY A 46 -4.60 6.81 -4.67
CA GLY A 46 -3.31 7.38 -4.30
C GLY A 46 -2.14 6.74 -5.03
N ARG A 47 -0.99 7.41 -4.97
CA ARG A 47 0.27 6.84 -5.42
C ARG A 47 0.72 5.79 -4.41
N VAL A 48 1.29 4.69 -4.89
CA VAL A 48 1.71 3.58 -4.03
C VAL A 48 3.19 3.23 -4.18
N SER A 49 3.83 3.66 -5.25
CA SER A 49 5.27 3.43 -5.46
C SER A 49 5.85 4.38 -6.50
N GLU A 50 7.16 4.59 -6.45
CA GLU A 50 7.90 5.37 -7.46
C GLU A 50 8.28 4.52 -8.70
N SER A 51 8.18 3.19 -8.63
CA SER A 51 8.44 2.29 -9.75
C SER A 51 7.77 0.94 -9.58
N LEU A 52 7.64 0.19 -10.67
CA LEU A 52 7.08 -1.16 -10.65
C LEU A 52 7.92 -2.11 -9.80
N ASP A 53 9.24 -2.06 -9.92
CA ASP A 53 10.15 -2.93 -9.15
C ASP A 53 9.94 -2.71 -7.64
N LYS A 54 9.89 -1.46 -7.19
CA LYS A 54 9.64 -1.11 -5.78
C LYS A 54 8.26 -1.53 -5.29
N LEU A 55 7.23 -1.42 -6.14
CA LEU A 55 5.91 -1.96 -5.83
C LEU A 55 5.96 -3.47 -5.63
N LEU A 56 6.60 -4.19 -6.54
CA LEU A 56 6.70 -5.64 -6.48
C LEU A 56 7.53 -6.12 -5.28
N GLU A 57 8.67 -5.49 -4.98
CA GLU A 57 9.46 -5.76 -3.77
C GLU A 57 8.62 -5.57 -2.50
N PHE A 58 7.82 -4.50 -2.43
CA PHE A 58 6.90 -4.28 -1.33
C PHE A 58 5.83 -5.36 -1.24
N LEU A 59 5.15 -5.68 -2.36
CA LEU A 59 4.08 -6.68 -2.41
C LEU A 59 4.56 -8.11 -2.12
N ILE A 60 5.80 -8.45 -2.48
CA ILE A 60 6.41 -9.73 -2.11
C ILE A 60 6.45 -9.89 -0.58
N CYS A 61 6.69 -8.82 0.16
CA CYS A 61 6.69 -8.84 1.63
C CYS A 61 5.29 -8.62 2.22
N ALA A 62 4.55 -7.63 1.71
CA ALA A 62 3.26 -7.22 2.25
C ALA A 62 2.10 -8.15 1.86
N GLY A 63 2.08 -8.62 0.62
CA GLY A 63 0.95 -9.36 0.05
C GLY A 63 -0.22 -8.45 -0.39
N CYS A 64 -0.52 -7.39 0.37
CA CYS A 64 -1.52 -6.38 0.00
C CYS A 64 -1.12 -4.99 0.54
N ILE A 65 -1.72 -3.94 -0.04
CA ILE A 65 -1.43 -2.55 0.35
C ILE A 65 -2.30 -2.10 1.52
N SER A 66 -3.54 -2.58 1.61
CA SER A 66 -4.53 -2.12 2.58
C SER A 66 -4.09 -2.28 4.05
N ASP A 67 -3.28 -3.29 4.37
CA ASP A 67 -2.76 -3.51 5.72
C ASP A 67 -1.78 -2.41 6.17
N PHE A 68 -1.26 -1.62 5.23
CA PHE A 68 -0.23 -0.60 5.44
C PHE A 68 -0.76 0.83 5.29
N ASN A 69 -2.07 1.04 5.19
CA ASN A 69 -2.67 2.34 4.94
C ASN A 69 -2.76 3.25 6.18
N CYS A 70 -2.54 2.76 7.39
CA CYS A 70 -2.61 3.55 8.61
C CYS A 70 -1.43 4.53 8.72
N LYS A 71 -1.67 5.83 8.52
CA LYS A 71 -0.62 6.86 8.53
C LYS A 71 0.15 6.97 9.86
N TYR A 72 -0.48 6.65 10.98
CA TYR A 72 0.15 6.75 12.30
C TYR A 72 1.32 5.78 12.48
N LEU A 73 1.36 4.66 11.73
CA LEU A 73 2.49 3.75 11.73
C LEU A 73 3.80 4.43 11.31
N TYR A 74 3.72 5.41 10.44
CA TYR A 74 4.86 6.08 9.80
C TYR A 74 5.35 7.33 10.54
N CYS A 75 4.61 7.77 11.56
CA CYS A 75 5.01 8.91 12.39
C CYS A 75 6.16 8.59 13.36
N ASN A 76 6.50 7.31 13.51
CA ASN A 76 7.54 6.86 14.42
C ASN A 76 8.27 5.64 13.84
N ASP A 77 9.57 5.77 13.58
CA ASP A 77 10.41 4.71 12.97
C ASP A 77 10.37 3.39 13.77
N LYS A 78 10.28 3.48 15.09
CA LYS A 78 10.18 2.29 15.93
C LYS A 78 8.85 1.58 15.76
N LEU A 79 7.75 2.34 15.59
CA LEU A 79 6.42 1.78 15.44
C LEU A 79 6.27 1.03 14.13
N ILE A 80 6.68 1.63 13.00
CA ILE A 80 6.61 0.95 11.69
C ILE A 80 7.53 -0.29 11.67
N LYS A 81 8.68 -0.22 12.31
CA LYS A 81 9.58 -1.37 12.43
C LYS A 81 8.94 -2.54 13.19
N ILE A 82 8.35 -2.27 14.37
CA ILE A 82 7.62 -3.27 15.14
C ILE A 82 6.47 -3.85 14.32
N PHE A 83 5.70 -3.01 13.63
CA PHE A 83 4.60 -3.46 12.81
C PHE A 83 5.06 -4.41 11.71
N CYS A 84 6.08 -4.06 10.93
CA CYS A 84 6.62 -4.89 9.86
C CYS A 84 7.21 -6.21 10.38
N GLU A 85 7.94 -6.19 11.50
CA GLU A 85 8.48 -7.41 12.13
C GLU A 85 7.34 -8.36 12.54
N LYS A 86 6.32 -7.85 13.22
CA LYS A 86 5.16 -8.65 13.65
C LYS A 86 4.31 -9.13 12.49
N TYR A 87 4.19 -8.33 11.43
CA TYR A 87 3.52 -8.72 10.20
C TYR A 87 4.19 -9.95 9.58
N VAL A 88 5.51 -9.89 9.39
CA VAL A 88 6.29 -11.01 8.82
C VAL A 88 6.21 -12.27 9.72
N GLU A 89 6.33 -12.10 11.06
CA GLU A 89 6.15 -13.22 11.99
C GLU A 89 4.78 -13.91 11.82
N LYS A 90 3.71 -13.13 11.68
CA LYS A 90 2.36 -13.65 11.50
C LYS A 90 2.19 -14.35 10.14
N GLN A 91 2.75 -13.79 9.06
CA GLN A 91 2.71 -14.42 7.74
C GLN A 91 3.46 -15.76 7.74
N ARG A 92 4.64 -15.82 8.38
CA ARG A 92 5.40 -17.08 8.55
C ARG A 92 4.58 -18.13 9.29
N ALA A 93 3.94 -17.74 10.41
CA ALA A 93 3.11 -18.65 11.20
C ALA A 93 1.91 -19.18 10.40
N ASN A 94 1.21 -18.32 9.65
CA ASN A 94 0.09 -18.71 8.81
C ASN A 94 0.51 -19.72 7.72
N CYS A 95 1.60 -19.44 7.00
CA CYS A 95 2.10 -20.32 5.96
C CYS A 95 2.57 -21.68 6.53
N GLN A 96 3.15 -21.68 7.72
CA GLN A 96 3.54 -22.93 8.39
C GLN A 96 2.34 -23.81 8.74
N ILE A 97 1.19 -23.23 9.13
CA ILE A 97 -0.06 -23.96 9.37
C ILE A 97 -0.54 -24.59 8.06
N GLU A 98 -0.37 -23.91 6.94
CA GLU A 98 -0.74 -24.40 5.60
C GLU A 98 0.28 -25.38 5.01
N GLY A 99 1.41 -25.63 5.69
CA GLY A 99 2.40 -26.65 5.35
C GLY A 99 3.49 -26.19 4.37
N PHE A 100 3.74 -24.87 4.22
CA PHE A 100 4.81 -24.35 3.40
C PHE A 100 5.62 -23.23 4.10
N SER A 101 6.80 -22.93 3.56
CA SER A 101 7.68 -21.88 4.06
C SER A 101 7.36 -20.56 3.35
N TRP A 102 6.95 -19.55 4.12
CA TRP A 102 6.75 -18.20 3.61
C TRP A 102 8.03 -17.62 3.00
N ASP A 103 9.17 -17.73 3.71
CA ASP A 103 10.45 -17.19 3.25
C ASP A 103 10.90 -17.84 1.93
N GLU A 104 10.82 -19.17 1.81
CA GLU A 104 11.21 -19.86 0.58
C GLU A 104 10.31 -19.49 -0.60
N SER A 105 9.00 -19.42 -0.39
CA SER A 105 8.04 -19.06 -1.42
C SER A 105 8.29 -17.64 -1.92
N ARG A 106 8.50 -16.68 -1.01
CA ARG A 106 8.75 -15.27 -1.36
C ARG A 106 10.12 -15.06 -1.98
N ALA A 107 11.16 -15.74 -1.49
CA ALA A 107 12.49 -15.71 -2.10
C ALA A 107 12.50 -16.30 -3.51
N SER A 108 11.75 -17.38 -3.74
CA SER A 108 11.60 -17.96 -5.10
C SER A 108 10.94 -17.00 -6.06
N LEU A 109 9.83 -16.36 -5.64
CA LEU A 109 9.14 -15.37 -6.45
C LEU A 109 10.02 -14.15 -6.77
N ALA A 110 10.72 -13.60 -5.78
CA ALA A 110 11.64 -12.50 -5.99
C ALA A 110 12.74 -12.86 -6.98
N LYS A 111 13.31 -14.06 -6.87
CA LYS A 111 14.32 -14.56 -7.81
C LYS A 111 13.79 -14.68 -9.24
N GLU A 112 12.58 -15.20 -9.43
CA GLU A 112 11.94 -15.30 -10.76
C GLU A 112 11.75 -13.93 -11.39
N LEU A 113 11.43 -12.92 -10.58
CA LEU A 113 11.25 -11.53 -11.02
C LEU A 113 12.56 -10.73 -11.08
N SER A 114 13.69 -11.31 -10.69
CA SER A 114 15.00 -10.63 -10.56
C SER A 114 14.97 -9.42 -9.61
N LEU A 115 14.21 -9.56 -8.51
CA LEU A 115 14.03 -8.55 -7.47
C LEU A 115 14.72 -8.94 -6.17
N ASP A 116 14.95 -7.96 -5.30
CA ASP A 116 15.49 -8.20 -3.96
C ASP A 116 14.40 -8.69 -2.99
N PHE A 117 14.76 -9.61 -2.11
CA PHE A 117 13.91 -10.07 -1.02
C PHE A 117 14.64 -9.90 0.31
N SER A 118 14.22 -8.92 1.08
CA SER A 118 14.86 -8.54 2.35
C SER A 118 13.83 -8.32 3.45
N PRO A 119 13.20 -9.39 3.99
CA PRO A 119 12.14 -9.26 4.99
C PRO A 119 12.58 -8.56 6.29
N ASN A 120 13.88 -8.57 6.61
CA ASN A 120 14.43 -7.90 7.79
C ASN A 120 14.47 -6.35 7.65
N SER A 121 14.50 -5.83 6.42
CA SER A 121 14.41 -4.39 6.10
C SER A 121 13.08 -4.00 5.49
N PHE A 122 12.04 -4.83 5.66
CA PHE A 122 10.71 -4.58 5.09
C PHE A 122 10.12 -3.22 5.50
N HIS A 123 10.44 -2.72 6.70
CA HIS A 123 10.03 -1.38 7.14
C HIS A 123 10.57 -0.24 6.25
N GLU A 124 11.69 -0.43 5.55
CA GLU A 124 12.22 0.55 4.59
C GLU A 124 11.32 0.63 3.35
N LEU A 125 10.88 -0.53 2.82
CA LEU A 125 9.92 -0.59 1.71
C LEU A 125 8.56 0.01 2.11
N ALA A 126 8.10 -0.24 3.34
CA ALA A 126 6.88 0.37 3.87
C ALA A 126 7.03 1.91 3.98
N MET A 127 8.19 2.41 4.42
CA MET A 127 8.47 3.85 4.43
C MET A 127 8.52 4.44 3.02
N ASP A 128 9.02 3.73 2.03
CA ASP A 128 9.04 4.19 0.64
C ASP A 128 7.61 4.23 0.06
N PHE A 129 6.76 3.24 0.39
CA PHE A 129 5.32 3.30 0.08
C PHE A 129 4.70 4.57 0.67
N TYR A 130 4.89 4.84 1.97
CA TYR A 130 4.34 6.02 2.63
C TYR A 130 4.82 7.33 1.98
N LYS A 131 6.11 7.46 1.68
CA LYS A 131 6.67 8.63 0.98
C LYS A 131 6.01 8.84 -0.38
N SER A 132 5.82 7.76 -1.16
CA SER A 132 5.13 7.82 -2.45
C SER A 132 3.68 8.25 -2.27
N ALA A 133 2.97 7.69 -1.29
CA ALA A 133 1.56 7.99 -1.02
C ALA A 133 1.32 9.43 -0.53
N THR A 134 2.33 10.07 0.06
CA THR A 134 2.24 11.43 0.60
C THR A 134 3.03 12.48 -0.20
N ARG A 135 3.67 12.06 -1.30
CA ARG A 135 4.44 12.97 -2.17
C ARG A 135 3.51 13.86 -3.00
N GLU A 136 3.78 15.18 -2.94
CA GLU A 136 3.08 16.15 -3.78
C GLU A 136 3.65 16.17 -5.24
N PRO A 137 2.80 16.44 -6.26
CA PRO A 137 1.34 16.54 -6.16
C PRO A 137 0.70 15.18 -5.88
N LEU A 138 -0.34 15.14 -5.05
CA LEU A 138 -1.05 13.89 -4.75
C LEU A 138 -1.77 13.36 -5.99
N PHE A 139 -1.79 12.03 -6.15
CA PHE A 139 -2.69 11.37 -7.08
C PHE A 139 -4.06 11.23 -6.41
N THR A 140 -5.06 11.93 -6.93
CA THR A 140 -6.41 12.03 -6.37
C THR A 140 -7.48 11.82 -7.44
N CYS A 141 -8.68 11.49 -7.02
CA CYS A 141 -9.87 11.42 -7.86
C CYS A 141 -10.99 12.28 -7.26
N ARG A 142 -11.79 12.89 -8.12
CA ARG A 142 -13.02 13.57 -7.74
C ARG A 142 -14.15 13.21 -8.69
N PHE A 143 -15.39 13.25 -8.18
CA PHE A 143 -16.61 13.10 -8.96
C PHE A 143 -17.35 14.43 -9.03
N GLY A 144 -17.94 14.71 -10.19
CA GLY A 144 -18.73 15.91 -10.40
C GLY A 144 -17.93 17.11 -10.87
N SER A 145 -18.65 18.15 -11.28
CA SER A 145 -18.10 19.43 -11.75
C SER A 145 -18.28 20.49 -10.67
N ASP A 146 -17.21 21.23 -10.39
CA ASP A 146 -17.18 22.46 -9.60
C ASP A 146 -17.47 22.32 -8.09
N ASP A 147 -18.22 23.23 -7.48
CA ASP A 147 -18.32 23.44 -6.03
C ASP A 147 -18.92 22.26 -5.23
N ASP A 148 -19.59 21.31 -5.88
CA ASP A 148 -20.20 20.13 -5.25
C ASP A 148 -19.42 18.82 -5.54
N ALA A 149 -18.15 18.90 -5.96
CA ALA A 149 -17.36 17.72 -6.28
C ALA A 149 -17.05 16.90 -5.02
N TYR A 150 -17.41 15.61 -5.05
CA TYR A 150 -16.96 14.64 -4.04
C TYR A 150 -15.50 14.24 -4.35
N VAL A 151 -14.62 14.36 -3.37
CA VAL A 151 -13.23 13.92 -3.46
C VAL A 151 -13.13 12.52 -2.86
N CYS A 152 -12.56 11.57 -3.61
CA CYS A 152 -12.30 10.22 -3.14
C CYS A 152 -11.32 10.24 -1.97
N ASP A 153 -11.47 9.28 -1.06
CA ASP A 153 -10.52 9.10 0.03
C ASP A 153 -9.11 8.81 -0.52
N GLY A 154 -8.11 9.34 0.14
CA GLY A 154 -6.72 8.99 -0.14
C GLY A 154 -6.39 7.57 0.27
N ILE A 155 -5.30 7.01 -0.30
CA ILE A 155 -4.85 5.66 0.07
C ILE A 155 -4.38 5.56 1.53
N MET A 156 -3.95 6.67 2.13
CA MET A 156 -3.55 6.72 3.54
C MET A 156 -4.73 7.09 4.44
N SER A 157 -4.94 6.31 5.49
CA SER A 157 -6.05 6.45 6.43
C SER A 157 -5.60 7.02 7.78
N ASP A 158 -6.46 7.83 8.39
CA ASP A 158 -6.36 8.34 9.77
C ASP A 158 -6.91 7.33 10.81
N ILE A 159 -7.37 6.16 10.37
CA ILE A 159 -7.99 5.17 11.25
C ILE A 159 -6.93 4.18 11.73
N ILE A 160 -6.81 4.04 13.04
CA ILE A 160 -6.04 2.95 13.66
C ILE A 160 -6.97 1.75 13.80
N GLY A 161 -6.92 0.85 12.83
CA GLY A 161 -7.75 -0.35 12.78
C GLY A 161 -7.46 -1.35 13.89
N LEU A 162 -8.39 -2.27 14.13
CA LEU A 162 -8.21 -3.35 15.10
C LEU A 162 -6.97 -4.20 14.77
N TRP A 163 -6.81 -4.54 13.49
CA TRP A 163 -5.65 -5.28 12.99
C TRP A 163 -4.32 -4.64 13.37
N THR A 164 -4.18 -3.32 13.18
CA THR A 164 -2.97 -2.56 13.54
C THR A 164 -2.69 -2.69 15.04
N LYS A 165 -3.71 -2.48 15.88
CA LYS A 165 -3.59 -2.57 17.35
C LYS A 165 -3.18 -3.97 17.81
N GLU A 166 -3.82 -5.00 17.27
CA GLU A 166 -3.51 -6.40 17.60
C GLU A 166 -2.09 -6.78 17.19
N LEU A 167 -1.65 -6.33 16.02
CA LEU A 167 -0.34 -6.67 15.49
C LEU A 167 0.80 -6.05 16.28
N VAL A 168 0.67 -4.75 16.64
CA VAL A 168 1.71 -4.06 17.43
C VAL A 168 1.58 -4.35 18.93
N GLY A 169 0.46 -4.92 19.39
CA GLY A 169 0.19 -5.18 20.81
C GLY A 169 -0.03 -3.92 21.64
N MET A 170 -0.58 -2.85 21.05
CA MET A 170 -0.77 -1.54 21.68
C MET A 170 -2.21 -1.05 21.51
N SER A 171 -2.71 -0.30 22.49
CA SER A 171 -3.96 0.45 22.36
C SER A 171 -3.80 1.64 21.40
N GLU A 172 -4.91 2.20 20.97
CA GLU A 172 -4.93 3.40 20.13
C GLU A 172 -4.26 4.60 20.83
N GLU A 173 -4.49 4.77 22.13
CA GLU A 173 -3.89 5.84 22.93
C GLU A 173 -2.37 5.70 23.02
N GLU A 174 -1.85 4.47 23.15
CA GLU A 174 -0.41 4.19 23.18
C GLU A 174 0.24 4.48 21.81
N ILE A 175 -0.42 4.07 20.71
CA ILE A 175 0.04 4.38 19.35
C ILE A 175 0.10 5.90 19.16
N LEU A 176 -0.99 6.61 19.45
CA LEU A 176 -1.06 8.06 19.32
C LEU A 176 -0.04 8.80 20.24
N ALA A 177 0.29 8.25 21.38
CA ALA A 177 1.33 8.81 22.25
C ALA A 177 2.72 8.72 21.64
N MET A 178 2.99 7.72 20.78
CA MET A 178 4.26 7.57 20.06
C MET A 178 4.41 8.51 18.86
N THR A 179 3.32 9.15 18.41
CA THR A 179 3.31 10.03 17.24
C THR A 179 3.47 11.52 17.58
N LYS A 180 3.59 11.84 18.86
CA LYS A 180 3.83 13.19 19.39
C LYS A 180 5.30 13.46 19.55
#